data_d71fe9f8e1d2c3f95d27d9402ba3181f
#
_entry.id   d71fe9f8e1d2c3f95d27d9402ba3181f
#
_cell.length_a   1.000
_cell.length_b   1.000
_cell.length_c   1.000
_cell.angle_alpha   90.00
_cell.angle_beta   90.00
_cell.angle_gamma   90.00
#
_symmetry.space_group_name_H-M   'P 1'
#
loop_
_entity.id
_entity.type
_entity.pdbx_description
1 polymer ?
#
loop_
_entity_poly.entity_id
_entity_poly.type
_entity_poly.pdbx_seq_one_letter_code
_entity_poly.pdbx_strand_id
1 'polypeptide(L)'
;MNVRLLKNMNMRLTGIYNYSDGFRENVSQNIMDSNKREEAFSRMKLSYNPNNRLSILATRIYAELKNGYDAWAPDNNTDFKTFSKDKGEDSQRTFGYSLRANFEARENLNITSISSFTETDLVHAYDGDWADSAYYSKIHGWNYTNLGEDYYPIYSVHRNEKNRANLTQEVRMSAGPIILGGYYKHLKEQDIAFDNNGWLIGGATDGNSHYNFQATAGYAQYGVDLTPSLKLKANFRYEKNSIIYDGSSIGLNDYLEKIFLAPISFDIDHAMIGYRTSLHYLKDKFTSFYGSVSQGYKSGGVNQQPFLSDASRPYEPEFIRNFEIGLKRAAHKYRTQFSAFYSQRNNQQVSVSSQQDKENPNSFLFYTGNAGSGTIQGFEWENTLNVSSNLNMDASLGYLTTWVDKFTYFAAEGVEAIGGDREAAMSPKMTGSVGFNYENESGIFASALMSFKDEYYFSDSHDQQSEPYSLLSLTLGKSFRKTTATIWIRNAMDERYTTRGFYFGLIPPDYPDQLWKSYGDPRQIGVTIDYTF
;
A
#
# COMPACT_ATOMS: atom_id res chain seq x y z
N MET A 1 -24.01 -15.09 -4.55
CA MET A 1 -25.15 -15.97 -4.25
C MET A 1 -25.42 -15.97 -2.74
N ASN A 2 -26.67 -15.83 -2.32
CA ASN A 2 -27.08 -15.95 -0.91
C ASN A 2 -28.01 -17.16 -0.79
N VAL A 3 -27.75 -18.04 0.18
CA VAL A 3 -28.52 -19.28 0.38
C VAL A 3 -28.87 -19.42 1.85
N ARG A 4 -30.10 -19.69 2.14
CA ARG A 4 -30.55 -20.10 3.48
C ARG A 4 -30.42 -21.62 3.60
N LEU A 5 -29.51 -22.08 4.45
CA LEU A 5 -29.26 -23.51 4.67
C LEU A 5 -30.23 -24.09 5.70
N LEU A 6 -30.45 -23.38 6.80
CA LEU A 6 -31.38 -23.74 7.86
C LEU A 6 -32.10 -22.48 8.36
N LYS A 7 -33.10 -22.62 9.24
CA LYS A 7 -33.85 -21.48 9.79
C LYS A 7 -32.95 -20.41 10.42
N ASN A 8 -31.82 -20.81 11.00
CA ASN A 8 -30.85 -19.97 11.72
C ASN A 8 -29.45 -19.99 11.11
N MET A 9 -29.30 -20.49 9.86
CA MET A 9 -28.01 -20.60 9.16
C MET A 9 -28.15 -20.12 7.72
N ASN A 10 -27.32 -19.11 7.39
CA ASN A 10 -27.27 -18.54 6.03
C ASN A 10 -25.84 -18.59 5.50
N MET A 11 -25.71 -18.81 4.21
CA MET A 11 -24.44 -18.82 3.48
C MET A 11 -24.45 -17.78 2.38
N ARG A 12 -23.33 -17.08 2.23
CA ARG A 12 -23.05 -16.21 1.08
C ARG A 12 -21.79 -16.67 0.38
N LEU A 13 -21.89 -16.85 -0.93
CA LEU A 13 -20.76 -17.11 -1.82
C LEU A 13 -20.55 -15.91 -2.73
N THR A 14 -19.29 -15.49 -2.88
CA THR A 14 -18.86 -14.44 -3.80
C THR A 14 -17.67 -14.99 -4.57
N GLY A 15 -17.66 -14.81 -5.89
CA GLY A 15 -16.54 -15.09 -6.77
C GLY A 15 -16.29 -13.88 -7.67
N ILE A 16 -15.04 -13.59 -7.93
CA ILE A 16 -14.58 -12.55 -8.87
C ILE A 16 -13.48 -13.18 -9.70
N TYR A 17 -13.55 -12.99 -11.00
CA TYR A 17 -12.46 -13.29 -11.91
C TYR A 17 -12.21 -12.06 -12.75
N ASN A 18 -10.96 -11.64 -12.81
CA ASN A 18 -10.49 -10.50 -13.58
C ASN A 18 -9.35 -10.94 -14.50
N TYR A 19 -9.46 -10.58 -15.76
CA TYR A 19 -8.43 -10.82 -16.75
C TYR A 19 -8.18 -9.54 -17.55
N SER A 20 -6.92 -9.24 -17.81
CA SER A 20 -6.49 -8.13 -18.66
C SER A 20 -5.18 -8.50 -19.34
N ASP A 21 -5.08 -8.28 -20.65
CA ASP A 21 -3.81 -8.38 -21.39
C ASP A 21 -2.81 -7.29 -20.96
N GLY A 22 -3.27 -6.28 -20.20
CA GLY A 22 -2.45 -5.12 -19.89
C GLY A 22 -2.36 -4.14 -21.06
N PHE A 23 -1.32 -3.33 -21.05
CA PHE A 23 -1.11 -2.28 -22.07
C PHE A 23 0.37 -2.05 -22.40
N ARG A 24 1.27 -2.91 -21.94
CA ARG A 24 2.71 -2.78 -22.15
C ARG A 24 3.19 -3.82 -23.16
N GLU A 25 3.88 -3.31 -24.18
CA GLU A 25 4.60 -4.11 -25.19
C GLU A 25 6.04 -4.28 -24.72
N ASN A 26 6.49 -5.52 -24.52
CA ASN A 26 7.91 -5.79 -24.36
C ASN A 26 8.51 -6.12 -25.73
N VAL A 27 9.33 -5.20 -26.23
CA VAL A 27 9.91 -5.27 -27.57
C VAL A 27 10.99 -6.36 -27.66
N SER A 28 11.83 -6.50 -26.62
CA SER A 28 12.91 -7.50 -26.60
C SER A 28 12.37 -8.93 -26.57
N GLN A 29 11.27 -9.17 -25.85
CA GLN A 29 10.63 -10.49 -25.78
C GLN A 29 9.56 -10.71 -26.87
N ASN A 30 9.22 -9.69 -27.64
CA ASN A 30 8.15 -9.70 -28.66
C ASN A 30 6.79 -10.16 -28.06
N ILE A 31 6.41 -9.62 -26.91
CA ILE A 31 5.14 -9.87 -26.24
C ILE A 31 4.36 -8.57 -26.01
N MET A 32 3.03 -8.64 -26.15
CA MET A 32 2.14 -7.48 -26.06
C MET A 32 1.43 -7.38 -24.69
N ASP A 33 1.72 -8.30 -23.79
CA ASP A 33 1.02 -8.50 -22.53
C ASP A 33 1.97 -8.62 -21.33
N SER A 34 3.10 -7.91 -21.37
CA SER A 34 4.15 -8.03 -20.34
C SER A 34 3.65 -7.66 -18.92
N ASN A 35 2.66 -6.79 -18.83
CA ASN A 35 1.99 -6.41 -17.57
C ASN A 35 0.55 -6.96 -17.47
N LYS A 36 0.28 -8.13 -18.05
CA LYS A 36 -1.02 -8.79 -17.94
C LYS A 36 -1.45 -9.03 -16.49
N ARG A 37 -2.76 -9.13 -16.29
CA ARG A 37 -3.35 -9.48 -14.99
C ARG A 37 -4.31 -10.64 -15.15
N GLU A 38 -4.18 -11.63 -14.27
CA GLU A 38 -5.12 -12.74 -14.14
C GLU A 38 -5.36 -12.98 -12.66
N GLU A 39 -6.56 -12.67 -12.19
CA GLU A 39 -6.86 -12.61 -10.78
C GLU A 39 -8.16 -13.32 -10.49
N ALA A 40 -8.15 -14.26 -9.56
CA ALA A 40 -9.31 -14.97 -9.07
C ALA A 40 -9.48 -14.75 -7.57
N PHE A 41 -10.67 -14.44 -7.14
CA PHE A 41 -11.03 -14.29 -5.74
C PHE A 41 -12.32 -15.02 -5.42
N SER A 42 -12.35 -15.74 -4.30
CA SER A 42 -13.57 -16.31 -3.76
C SER A 42 -13.69 -16.09 -2.26
N ARG A 43 -14.94 -15.90 -1.83
CA ARG A 43 -15.25 -15.75 -0.41
C ARG A 43 -16.54 -16.50 -0.07
N MET A 44 -16.46 -17.30 0.98
CA MET A 44 -17.61 -17.91 1.63
C MET A 44 -17.82 -17.32 3.01
N LYS A 45 -19.04 -16.92 3.31
CA LYS A 45 -19.47 -16.53 4.66
C LYS A 45 -20.59 -17.45 5.12
N LEU A 46 -20.45 -17.99 6.31
CA LEU A 46 -21.47 -18.81 6.97
C LEU A 46 -21.86 -18.10 8.27
N SER A 47 -23.10 -17.65 8.35
CA SER A 47 -23.69 -17.03 9.54
C SER A 47 -24.59 -18.05 10.21
N TYR A 48 -24.37 -18.28 11.50
CA TYR A 48 -25.15 -19.20 12.33
C TYR A 48 -25.56 -18.53 13.63
N ASN A 49 -26.88 -18.47 13.87
CA ASN A 49 -27.48 -17.87 15.07
C ASN A 49 -28.27 -18.96 15.81
N PRO A 50 -27.63 -19.80 16.64
CA PRO A 50 -28.32 -20.91 17.33
C PRO A 50 -29.43 -20.43 18.26
N ASN A 51 -29.30 -19.26 18.83
CA ASN A 51 -30.29 -18.59 19.66
C ASN A 51 -30.10 -17.06 19.58
N ASN A 52 -30.93 -16.32 20.33
CA ASN A 52 -30.91 -14.84 20.34
C ASN A 52 -29.66 -14.24 21.02
N ARG A 53 -28.89 -15.02 21.74
CA ARG A 53 -27.70 -14.55 22.49
C ARG A 53 -26.38 -14.87 21.81
N LEU A 54 -26.36 -15.81 20.87
CA LEU A 54 -25.13 -16.24 20.22
C LEU A 54 -25.23 -16.07 18.70
N SER A 55 -24.28 -15.33 18.14
CA SER A 55 -24.11 -15.19 16.70
C SER A 55 -22.68 -15.60 16.32
N ILE A 56 -22.56 -16.51 15.36
CA ILE A 56 -21.29 -17.01 14.83
C ILE A 56 -21.21 -16.69 13.36
N LEU A 57 -20.08 -16.11 12.94
CA LEU A 57 -19.76 -15.85 11.53
C LEU A 57 -18.43 -16.50 11.20
N ALA A 58 -18.46 -17.52 10.35
CA ALA A 58 -17.28 -18.10 9.76
C ALA A 58 -17.06 -17.51 8.34
N THR A 59 -15.82 -17.16 8.04
CA THR A 59 -15.44 -16.65 6.71
C THR A 59 -14.24 -17.44 6.21
N ARG A 60 -14.30 -17.83 4.91
CA ARG A 60 -13.16 -18.35 4.17
C ARG A 60 -12.93 -17.44 2.96
N ILE A 61 -11.66 -17.13 2.69
CA ILE A 61 -11.22 -16.45 1.47
C ILE A 61 -10.18 -17.30 0.73
N TYR A 62 -10.19 -17.16 -0.58
CA TYR A 62 -9.13 -17.62 -1.47
C TYR A 62 -8.89 -16.53 -2.50
N ALA A 63 -7.62 -16.20 -2.72
CA ALA A 63 -7.19 -15.30 -3.77
C ALA A 63 -6.00 -15.92 -4.50
N GLU A 64 -6.01 -15.81 -5.82
CA GLU A 64 -4.91 -16.19 -6.70
C GLU A 64 -4.69 -15.08 -7.73
N LEU A 65 -3.48 -14.54 -7.78
CA LEU A 65 -3.04 -13.52 -8.71
C LEU A 65 -1.87 -14.10 -9.51
N LYS A 66 -1.93 -13.97 -10.83
CA LYS A 66 -0.88 -14.39 -11.78
C LYS A 66 -0.61 -13.23 -12.72
N ASN A 67 0.04 -12.20 -12.17
CA ASN A 67 0.28 -10.95 -12.89
C ASN A 67 1.70 -10.93 -13.46
N GLY A 68 1.86 -10.30 -14.62
CA GLY A 68 3.16 -9.89 -15.13
C GLY A 68 3.62 -8.60 -14.47
N TYR A 69 4.90 -8.36 -14.46
CA TYR A 69 5.50 -7.12 -13.97
C TYR A 69 6.52 -6.61 -14.98
N ASP A 70 6.28 -5.43 -15.55
CA ASP A 70 7.18 -4.78 -16.49
C ASP A 70 6.85 -3.28 -16.53
N ALA A 71 7.42 -2.52 -15.60
CA ALA A 71 6.95 -1.17 -15.28
C ALA A 71 7.88 -0.06 -15.77
N TRP A 72 9.11 -0.39 -16.18
CA TRP A 72 10.18 0.56 -16.45
C TRP A 72 10.76 0.39 -17.84
N ALA A 73 11.25 1.49 -18.41
CA ALA A 73 11.95 1.49 -19.68
C ALA A 73 13.14 2.47 -19.63
N PRO A 74 14.31 2.09 -20.16
CA PRO A 74 15.52 2.91 -20.09
C PRO A 74 15.51 4.14 -21.01
N ASP A 75 14.45 4.37 -21.78
CA ASP A 75 14.25 5.56 -22.62
C ASP A 75 13.11 6.48 -22.12
N ASN A 76 12.49 6.16 -20.99
CA ASN A 76 11.36 6.92 -20.42
C ASN A 76 10.21 7.17 -21.44
N ASN A 77 10.00 6.28 -22.41
CA ASN A 77 8.98 6.48 -23.43
C ASN A 77 7.55 6.49 -22.84
N THR A 78 6.67 7.22 -23.50
CA THR A 78 5.25 7.32 -23.14
C THR A 78 4.35 6.36 -23.94
N ASP A 79 4.94 5.53 -24.79
CA ASP A 79 4.24 4.56 -25.64
C ASP A 79 4.00 3.23 -24.93
N PHE A 80 4.41 3.13 -23.65
CA PHE A 80 4.32 1.91 -22.83
C PHE A 80 5.12 0.73 -23.37
N LYS A 81 6.22 1.00 -24.10
CA LYS A 81 7.18 0.00 -24.54
C LYS A 81 8.19 -0.28 -23.44
N THR A 82 8.55 -1.53 -23.29
CA THR A 82 9.58 -2.03 -22.37
C THR A 82 10.58 -2.87 -23.14
N PHE A 83 11.75 -3.12 -22.56
CA PHE A 83 12.85 -3.81 -23.23
C PHE A 83 13.48 -4.90 -22.37
N SER A 84 12.88 -5.22 -21.25
CA SER A 84 13.35 -6.24 -20.29
C SER A 84 13.58 -7.57 -21.00
N LYS A 85 14.75 -8.18 -20.76
CA LYS A 85 15.13 -9.49 -21.30
C LYS A 85 14.39 -10.60 -20.59
N ASP A 86 14.26 -10.49 -19.28
CA ASP A 86 13.63 -11.48 -18.44
C ASP A 86 12.19 -11.13 -18.09
N LYS A 87 11.37 -12.16 -17.96
CA LYS A 87 9.96 -11.99 -17.68
C LYS A 87 9.72 -11.63 -16.23
N GLY A 88 9.10 -10.47 -16.01
CA GLY A 88 8.63 -10.09 -14.69
C GLY A 88 7.40 -10.88 -14.23
N GLU A 89 7.29 -11.07 -12.93
CA GLU A 89 6.18 -11.78 -12.28
C GLU A 89 5.76 -11.03 -11.01
N ASP A 90 4.47 -10.93 -10.79
CA ASP A 90 3.87 -10.43 -9.55
C ASP A 90 2.69 -11.35 -9.21
N SER A 91 2.99 -12.46 -8.57
CA SER A 91 2.02 -13.51 -8.29
C SER A 91 1.80 -13.70 -6.79
N GLN A 92 0.58 -14.08 -6.44
CA GLN A 92 0.20 -14.32 -5.05
C GLN A 92 -0.88 -15.39 -4.96
N ARG A 93 -0.75 -16.26 -3.97
CA ARG A 93 -1.81 -17.19 -3.56
C ARG A 93 -2.08 -17.05 -2.08
N THR A 94 -3.33 -16.77 -1.71
CA THR A 94 -3.72 -16.56 -0.31
C THR A 94 -4.90 -17.42 0.08
N PHE A 95 -4.77 -18.12 1.20
CA PHE A 95 -5.86 -18.75 1.94
C PHE A 95 -6.11 -17.99 3.24
N GLY A 96 -7.37 -17.73 3.57
CA GLY A 96 -7.71 -17.07 4.82
C GLY A 96 -8.98 -17.64 5.43
N TYR A 97 -8.96 -17.72 6.76
CA TYR A 97 -10.09 -18.18 7.57
C TYR A 97 -10.31 -17.21 8.73
N SER A 98 -11.54 -16.92 9.07
CA SER A 98 -11.86 -16.22 10.30
C SER A 98 -13.12 -16.76 10.93
N LEU A 99 -13.13 -16.76 12.25
CA LEU A 99 -14.28 -17.11 13.08
C LEU A 99 -14.57 -15.97 14.05
N ARG A 100 -15.74 -15.38 13.94
CA ARG A 100 -16.23 -14.38 14.87
C ARG A 100 -17.41 -14.94 15.63
N ALA A 101 -17.35 -14.92 16.95
CA ALA A 101 -18.44 -15.24 17.85
C ALA A 101 -18.82 -14.00 18.68
N ASN A 102 -20.11 -13.64 18.68
CA ASN A 102 -20.65 -12.61 19.55
C ASN A 102 -21.62 -13.29 20.50
N PHE A 103 -21.39 -13.10 21.80
CA PHE A 103 -22.19 -13.69 22.85
C PHE A 103 -22.71 -12.61 23.80
N GLU A 104 -24.02 -12.49 23.89
CA GLU A 104 -24.71 -11.67 24.90
C GLU A 104 -24.80 -12.46 26.21
N ALA A 105 -23.82 -12.23 27.09
CA ALA A 105 -23.73 -12.94 28.36
C ALA A 105 -24.84 -12.52 29.33
N ARG A 106 -25.18 -11.22 29.33
CA ARG A 106 -26.28 -10.58 30.07
C ARG A 106 -26.78 -9.38 29.27
N GLU A 107 -27.91 -8.83 29.68
CA GLU A 107 -28.35 -7.52 29.20
C GLU A 107 -27.21 -6.49 29.39
N ASN A 108 -26.84 -5.78 28.34
CA ASN A 108 -25.73 -4.83 28.29
C ASN A 108 -24.31 -5.42 28.48
N LEU A 109 -24.12 -6.75 28.44
CA LEU A 109 -22.80 -7.37 28.51
C LEU A 109 -22.59 -8.27 27.27
N ASN A 110 -21.79 -7.81 26.35
CA ASN A 110 -21.45 -8.56 25.12
C ASN A 110 -19.98 -8.97 25.13
N ILE A 111 -19.72 -10.21 24.76
CA ILE A 111 -18.38 -10.75 24.54
C ILE A 111 -18.23 -11.07 23.05
N THR A 112 -17.20 -10.52 22.43
CA THR A 112 -16.85 -10.81 21.05
C THR A 112 -15.49 -11.49 21.02
N SER A 113 -15.39 -12.65 20.34
CA SER A 113 -14.13 -13.32 20.03
C SER A 113 -13.95 -13.33 18.52
N ILE A 114 -12.74 -12.96 18.05
CA ILE A 114 -12.39 -12.99 16.64
C ILE A 114 -11.05 -13.70 16.50
N SER A 115 -11.04 -14.84 15.82
CA SER A 115 -9.83 -15.57 15.45
C SER A 115 -9.67 -15.47 13.94
N SER A 116 -8.47 -15.22 13.44
CA SER A 116 -8.18 -15.31 12.02
C SER A 116 -6.83 -15.95 11.75
N PHE A 117 -6.76 -16.64 10.62
CA PHE A 117 -5.53 -17.22 10.08
C PHE A 117 -5.47 -16.95 8.58
N THR A 118 -4.30 -16.53 8.11
CA THR A 118 -4.02 -16.39 6.68
C THR A 118 -2.67 -16.99 6.35
N GLU A 119 -2.60 -17.63 5.21
CA GLU A 119 -1.36 -18.11 4.60
C GLU A 119 -1.26 -17.55 3.20
N THR A 120 -0.11 -16.98 2.86
CA THR A 120 0.14 -16.32 1.58
C THR A 120 1.49 -16.75 1.04
N ASP A 121 1.49 -17.29 -0.18
CA ASP A 121 2.66 -17.44 -1.03
C ASP A 121 2.70 -16.27 -1.99
N LEU A 122 3.85 -15.61 -2.14
CA LEU A 122 4.03 -14.45 -3.01
C LEU A 122 5.33 -14.62 -3.79
N VAL A 123 5.29 -14.26 -5.07
CA VAL A 123 6.49 -14.16 -5.91
C VAL A 123 6.51 -12.79 -6.54
N HIS A 124 7.65 -12.10 -6.42
CA HIS A 124 7.93 -10.86 -7.13
C HIS A 124 9.24 -11.01 -7.87
N ALA A 125 9.21 -10.85 -9.20
CA ALA A 125 10.39 -10.96 -10.04
C ALA A 125 10.40 -9.85 -11.09
N TYR A 126 11.58 -9.31 -11.38
CA TYR A 126 11.78 -8.28 -12.39
C TYR A 126 13.20 -8.28 -12.92
N ASP A 127 13.36 -7.72 -14.11
CA ASP A 127 14.62 -7.40 -14.73
C ASP A 127 15.11 -6.06 -14.17
N GLY A 128 16.27 -6.04 -13.53
CA GLY A 128 16.78 -4.88 -12.79
C GLY A 128 17.45 -3.82 -13.67
N ASP A 129 17.90 -4.19 -14.86
CA ASP A 129 18.52 -3.29 -15.86
C ASP A 129 17.59 -2.89 -17.00
N TRP A 130 16.36 -3.40 -17.01
CA TRP A 130 15.21 -3.03 -17.85
C TRP A 130 15.39 -3.22 -19.35
N ALA A 131 16.54 -3.75 -19.81
CA ALA A 131 16.80 -4.03 -21.22
C ALA A 131 17.85 -5.11 -21.41
N ASP A 132 18.05 -5.54 -22.65
CA ASP A 132 19.08 -6.48 -23.03
C ASP A 132 20.34 -5.79 -23.58
N SER A 133 21.41 -6.57 -23.73
CA SER A 133 22.67 -6.09 -24.31
C SER A 133 22.51 -5.59 -25.75
N ALA A 134 21.53 -6.10 -26.51
CA ALA A 134 21.26 -5.66 -27.87
C ALA A 134 20.66 -4.25 -27.90
N TYR A 135 19.77 -3.93 -26.95
CA TYR A 135 19.22 -2.60 -26.78
C TYR A 135 20.34 -1.57 -26.51
N TYR A 136 21.20 -1.83 -25.52
CA TYR A 136 22.28 -0.92 -25.15
C TYR A 136 23.34 -0.78 -26.25
N SER A 137 23.69 -1.88 -26.95
CA SER A 137 24.59 -1.85 -28.10
C SER A 137 24.08 -0.95 -29.21
N LYS A 138 22.79 -1.02 -29.51
CA LYS A 138 22.16 -0.21 -30.57
C LYS A 138 22.16 1.28 -30.23
N ILE A 139 21.89 1.63 -28.99
CA ILE A 139 21.78 3.04 -28.57
C ILE A 139 23.15 3.68 -28.45
N HIS A 140 24.17 2.97 -27.95
CA HIS A 140 25.48 3.52 -27.67
C HIS A 140 26.53 3.22 -28.73
N GLY A 141 26.15 2.46 -29.78
CA GLY A 141 27.07 2.08 -30.84
C GLY A 141 28.20 1.14 -30.39
N TRP A 142 28.04 0.50 -29.24
CA TRP A 142 29.05 -0.37 -28.66
C TRP A 142 28.88 -1.80 -29.18
N ASN A 143 29.99 -2.41 -29.53
CA ASN A 143 29.99 -3.80 -29.94
C ASN A 143 30.31 -4.69 -28.75
N TYR A 144 29.30 -4.97 -27.93
CA TYR A 144 29.42 -5.83 -26.76
C TYR A 144 29.86 -7.27 -27.08
N THR A 145 29.65 -7.71 -28.31
CA THR A 145 30.06 -9.05 -28.78
C THR A 145 31.58 -9.25 -28.79
N ASN A 146 32.37 -8.17 -28.82
CA ASN A 146 33.83 -8.23 -28.84
C ASN A 146 34.46 -8.26 -27.42
N LEU A 147 33.69 -7.98 -26.38
CA LEU A 147 34.18 -7.94 -25.00
C LEU A 147 33.89 -9.22 -24.23
N GLY A 148 33.22 -10.20 -24.85
CA GLY A 148 32.73 -11.41 -24.21
C GLY A 148 31.45 -11.15 -23.40
N GLU A 149 30.58 -12.16 -23.28
CA GLU A 149 29.36 -12.08 -22.46
C GLU A 149 29.70 -11.84 -20.96
N ASP A 150 30.92 -12.14 -20.56
CA ASP A 150 31.43 -12.00 -19.19
C ASP A 150 31.84 -10.57 -18.82
N TYR A 151 31.96 -9.64 -19.76
CA TYR A 151 32.47 -8.29 -19.49
C TYR A 151 31.38 -7.24 -19.32
N TYR A 152 30.11 -7.55 -19.65
CA TYR A 152 29.03 -6.59 -19.49
C TYR A 152 28.06 -6.94 -18.38
N PRO A 153 28.01 -6.06 -17.38
CA PRO A 153 27.31 -6.33 -16.12
C PRO A 153 25.80 -6.12 -16.16
N ILE A 154 25.22 -6.03 -17.32
CA ILE A 154 23.79 -5.79 -17.43
C ILE A 154 23.07 -7.13 -17.53
N TYR A 155 23.10 -7.89 -16.48
CA TYR A 155 22.23 -9.04 -16.26
C TYR A 155 21.84 -9.04 -14.78
N SER A 156 20.70 -8.46 -14.50
CA SER A 156 20.18 -8.37 -13.15
C SER A 156 18.74 -8.88 -13.13
N VAL A 157 18.55 -10.09 -12.65
CA VAL A 157 17.23 -10.65 -12.39
C VAL A 157 17.04 -10.73 -10.88
N HIS A 158 16.04 -10.03 -10.40
CA HIS A 158 15.61 -10.11 -9.01
C HIS A 158 14.39 -11.00 -8.90
N ARG A 159 14.41 -11.95 -7.98
CA ARG A 159 13.26 -12.79 -7.65
C ARG A 159 13.17 -13.01 -6.15
N ASN A 160 12.06 -12.64 -5.58
CA ASN A 160 11.73 -12.88 -4.18
C ASN A 160 10.55 -13.84 -4.08
N GLU A 161 10.70 -14.90 -3.31
CA GLU A 161 9.64 -15.85 -2.96
C GLU A 161 9.38 -15.75 -1.46
N LYS A 162 8.15 -15.35 -1.10
CA LYS A 162 7.75 -15.18 0.30
C LYS A 162 6.63 -16.13 0.67
N ASN A 163 6.84 -16.85 1.78
CA ASN A 163 5.76 -17.55 2.45
C ASN A 163 5.44 -16.83 3.76
N ARG A 164 4.19 -16.49 3.96
CA ARG A 164 3.74 -15.72 5.12
C ARG A 164 2.54 -16.38 5.78
N ALA A 165 2.66 -16.75 7.06
CA ALA A 165 1.56 -17.23 7.89
C ALA A 165 1.25 -16.21 9.00
N ASN A 166 -0.01 -15.83 9.14
CA ASN A 166 -0.44 -14.83 10.12
C ASN A 166 -1.66 -15.33 10.90
N LEU A 167 -1.50 -15.44 12.22
CA LEU A 167 -2.55 -15.76 13.18
C LEU A 167 -2.90 -14.51 14.00
N THR A 168 -4.19 -14.22 14.16
CA THR A 168 -4.64 -13.20 15.10
C THR A 168 -5.76 -13.71 15.99
N GLN A 169 -5.78 -13.24 17.23
CA GLN A 169 -6.85 -13.48 18.19
C GLN A 169 -7.21 -12.18 18.89
N GLU A 170 -8.48 -11.83 18.89
CA GLU A 170 -9.02 -10.72 19.68
C GLU A 170 -10.16 -11.22 20.56
N VAL A 171 -10.16 -10.82 21.83
CA VAL A 171 -11.29 -10.99 22.73
C VAL A 171 -11.66 -9.63 23.28
N ARG A 172 -12.93 -9.27 23.15
CA ARG A 172 -13.46 -7.97 23.54
C ARG A 172 -14.73 -8.13 24.35
N MET A 173 -14.81 -7.41 25.44
CA MET A 173 -15.97 -7.29 26.33
C MET A 173 -16.51 -5.86 26.25
N SER A 174 -17.80 -5.71 25.97
CA SER A 174 -18.49 -4.42 26.01
C SER A 174 -19.60 -4.45 27.05
N ALA A 175 -19.53 -3.48 28.01
CA ALA A 175 -20.46 -3.36 29.10
C ALA A 175 -20.87 -1.88 29.29
N GLY A 176 -22.05 -1.50 28.82
CA GLY A 176 -22.50 -0.10 28.80
C GLY A 176 -21.49 0.81 28.11
N PRO A 177 -20.95 1.82 28.80
CA PRO A 177 -20.01 2.79 28.19
C PRO A 177 -18.59 2.26 28.04
N ILE A 178 -18.27 1.06 28.56
CA ILE A 178 -16.91 0.52 28.64
C ILE A 178 -16.74 -0.60 27.61
N ILE A 179 -15.59 -0.58 26.91
CA ILE A 179 -15.08 -1.72 26.14
C ILE A 179 -13.68 -2.04 26.65
N LEU A 180 -13.44 -3.30 26.97
CA LEU A 180 -12.12 -3.84 27.30
C LEU A 180 -11.77 -4.93 26.29
N GLY A 181 -10.51 -5.00 25.87
CA GLY A 181 -10.09 -6.04 24.94
C GLY A 181 -8.63 -6.43 25.08
N GLY A 182 -8.36 -7.67 24.67
CA GLY A 182 -7.03 -8.21 24.48
C GLY A 182 -6.83 -8.63 23.01
N TYR A 183 -5.63 -8.44 22.52
CA TYR A 183 -5.25 -8.76 21.15
C TYR A 183 -3.92 -9.51 21.15
N TYR A 184 -3.85 -10.51 20.28
CA TYR A 184 -2.62 -11.26 19.99
C TYR A 184 -2.47 -11.40 18.48
N LYS A 185 -1.23 -11.25 17.99
CA LYS A 185 -0.83 -11.52 16.61
C LYS A 185 0.46 -12.32 16.60
N HIS A 186 0.53 -13.29 15.71
CA HIS A 186 1.75 -14.02 15.38
C HIS A 186 1.90 -14.11 13.87
N LEU A 187 2.92 -13.46 13.34
CA LEU A 187 3.31 -13.47 11.94
C LEU A 187 4.62 -14.21 11.80
N LYS A 188 4.66 -15.20 10.92
CA LYS A 188 5.87 -15.86 10.45
C LYS A 188 6.01 -15.58 8.96
N GLU A 189 7.20 -15.17 8.55
CA GLU A 189 7.54 -14.96 7.15
C GLU A 189 8.88 -15.63 6.86
N GLN A 190 8.93 -16.37 5.77
CA GLN A 190 10.17 -16.79 5.12
C GLN A 190 10.29 -16.01 3.83
N ASP A 191 11.45 -15.44 3.57
CA ASP A 191 11.80 -14.72 2.34
C ASP A 191 13.02 -15.38 1.73
N ILE A 192 12.88 -15.87 0.49
CA ILE A 192 13.95 -16.43 -0.31
C ILE A 192 14.18 -15.46 -1.47
N ALA A 193 15.32 -14.79 -1.45
CA ALA A 193 15.74 -13.85 -2.48
C ALA A 193 16.77 -14.51 -3.40
N PHE A 194 16.52 -14.43 -4.69
CA PHE A 194 17.47 -14.77 -5.74
C PHE A 194 17.83 -13.49 -6.46
N ASP A 195 19.11 -13.16 -6.42
CA ASP A 195 19.63 -12.00 -7.11
C ASP A 195 20.79 -12.44 -8.00
N ASN A 196 20.54 -12.56 -9.29
CA ASN A 196 21.58 -12.92 -10.25
C ASN A 196 22.33 -11.65 -10.68
N ASN A 197 22.84 -10.91 -9.70
CA ASN A 197 23.72 -9.76 -9.91
C ASN A 197 25.15 -10.24 -10.15
N GLY A 198 25.53 -10.48 -11.38
CA GLY A 198 26.89 -10.93 -11.74
C GLY A 198 28.04 -9.99 -11.36
N TRP A 199 27.79 -8.92 -10.57
CA TRP A 199 28.74 -7.80 -10.40
C TRP A 199 28.89 -7.27 -8.98
N LEU A 200 28.20 -7.79 -8.00
CA LEU A 200 28.42 -7.38 -6.63
C LEU A 200 29.54 -8.22 -5.99
N ILE A 201 30.78 -7.88 -6.30
CA ILE A 201 31.94 -8.38 -5.56
C ILE A 201 31.74 -8.03 -4.08
N GLY A 202 31.72 -9.06 -3.21
CA GLY A 202 31.44 -8.89 -1.79
C GLY A 202 29.97 -8.74 -1.41
N GLY A 203 29.05 -8.72 -2.37
CA GLY A 203 27.61 -8.61 -2.15
C GLY A 203 26.86 -9.93 -2.10
N ALA A 204 25.64 -9.91 -1.51
CA ALA A 204 24.77 -11.07 -1.49
C ALA A 204 24.11 -11.31 -2.85
N THR A 205 24.20 -12.53 -3.37
CA THR A 205 23.50 -12.95 -4.59
C THR A 205 22.23 -13.71 -4.27
N ASP A 206 22.21 -14.46 -3.17
CA ASP A 206 21.05 -15.24 -2.73
C ASP A 206 20.88 -15.05 -1.22
N GLY A 207 19.65 -14.97 -0.77
CA GLY A 207 19.31 -14.80 0.63
C GLY A 207 18.17 -15.71 1.06
N ASN A 208 18.22 -16.18 2.30
CA ASN A 208 17.10 -16.83 2.96
C ASN A 208 16.95 -16.25 4.36
N SER A 209 15.79 -15.72 4.66
CA SER A 209 15.52 -15.15 5.96
C SER A 209 14.22 -15.64 6.57
N HIS A 210 14.19 -15.65 7.89
CA HIS A 210 13.02 -15.95 8.71
C HIS A 210 12.72 -14.76 9.60
N TYR A 211 11.52 -14.24 9.49
CA TYR A 211 11.00 -13.15 10.30
C TYR A 211 9.83 -13.64 11.13
N ASN A 212 9.97 -13.56 12.45
CA ASN A 212 8.95 -13.95 13.42
C ASN A 212 8.57 -12.74 14.24
N PHE A 213 7.31 -12.28 14.07
CA PHE A 213 6.77 -11.12 14.76
C PHE A 213 5.61 -11.53 15.64
N GLN A 214 5.69 -11.18 16.92
CA GLN A 214 4.60 -11.36 17.87
C GLN A 214 4.16 -10.01 18.43
N ALA A 215 2.86 -9.79 18.55
CA ALA A 215 2.29 -8.62 19.20
C ALA A 215 1.25 -9.06 20.22
N THR A 216 1.33 -8.50 21.42
CA THR A 216 0.32 -8.65 22.46
C THR A 216 -0.13 -7.28 22.92
N ALA A 217 -1.44 -7.04 22.97
CA ALA A 217 -1.97 -5.76 23.38
C ALA A 217 -3.19 -5.90 24.30
N GLY A 218 -3.28 -4.96 25.23
CA GLY A 218 -4.50 -4.69 26.00
C GLY A 218 -5.04 -3.30 25.65
N TYR A 219 -6.35 -3.16 25.58
CA TYR A 219 -6.96 -1.87 25.31
C TYR A 219 -8.27 -1.66 26.07
N ALA A 220 -8.59 -0.39 26.28
CA ALA A 220 -9.82 0.06 26.90
C ALA A 220 -10.42 1.24 26.15
N GLN A 221 -11.74 1.29 26.10
CA GLN A 221 -12.50 2.43 25.61
C GLN A 221 -13.57 2.79 26.62
N TYR A 222 -13.76 4.09 26.84
CA TYR A 222 -14.86 4.67 27.62
C TYR A 222 -15.58 5.71 26.80
N GLY A 223 -16.92 5.64 26.76
CA GLY A 223 -17.75 6.62 26.05
C GLY A 223 -18.91 7.07 26.91
N VAL A 224 -19.09 8.37 27.12
CA VAL A 224 -20.12 8.93 27.96
C VAL A 224 -20.77 10.17 27.36
N ASP A 225 -22.06 10.30 27.53
CA ASP A 225 -22.80 11.52 27.23
C ASP A 225 -22.69 12.47 28.41
N LEU A 226 -21.86 13.53 28.28
CA LEU A 226 -21.70 14.58 29.29
C LEU A 226 -22.96 15.43 29.42
N THR A 227 -23.60 15.66 28.27
CA THR A 227 -24.94 16.28 28.13
C THR A 227 -25.66 15.62 26.94
N PRO A 228 -26.96 15.84 26.72
CA PRO A 228 -27.65 15.34 25.54
C PRO A 228 -27.01 15.71 24.22
N SER A 229 -26.22 16.79 24.19
CA SER A 229 -25.56 17.30 22.99
C SER A 229 -24.05 17.07 22.97
N LEU A 230 -23.44 16.67 24.07
CA LEU A 230 -21.98 16.56 24.18
C LEU A 230 -21.56 15.17 24.62
N LYS A 231 -20.78 14.49 23.77
CA LYS A 231 -20.26 13.14 24.02
C LYS A 231 -18.74 13.14 24.13
N LEU A 232 -18.24 12.48 25.16
CA LEU A 232 -16.81 12.21 25.36
C LEU A 232 -16.52 10.74 25.02
N LYS A 233 -15.43 10.50 24.25
CA LYS A 233 -14.86 9.16 24.05
C LYS A 233 -13.37 9.21 24.37
N ALA A 234 -12.90 8.23 25.13
CA ALA A 234 -11.49 8.02 25.42
C ALA A 234 -11.11 6.57 25.12
N ASN A 235 -9.96 6.38 24.49
CA ASN A 235 -9.41 5.09 24.14
C ASN A 235 -7.95 5.04 24.60
N PHE A 236 -7.52 3.88 25.06
CA PHE A 236 -6.14 3.59 25.43
C PHE A 236 -5.76 2.20 24.96
N ARG A 237 -4.51 2.05 24.44
CA ARG A 237 -3.93 0.76 24.04
C ARG A 237 -2.47 0.73 24.46
N TYR A 238 -2.09 -0.37 25.09
CA TYR A 238 -0.70 -0.74 25.33
C TYR A 238 -0.38 -2.00 24.52
N GLU A 239 0.72 -1.98 23.77
CA GLU A 239 1.16 -3.09 22.94
C GLU A 239 2.64 -3.37 23.16
N LYS A 240 2.98 -4.64 23.33
CA LYS A 240 4.34 -5.14 23.29
C LYS A 240 4.51 -6.01 22.04
N ASN A 241 5.58 -5.72 21.27
CA ASN A 241 5.99 -6.50 20.11
C ASN A 241 7.34 -7.16 20.39
N SER A 242 7.50 -8.38 19.88
CA SER A 242 8.77 -9.11 19.82
C SER A 242 9.05 -9.49 18.39
N ILE A 243 10.28 -9.26 17.94
CA ILE A 243 10.76 -9.53 16.58
C ILE A 243 11.99 -10.40 16.69
N ILE A 244 11.94 -11.59 16.09
CA ILE A 244 13.10 -12.45 15.90
C ILE A 244 13.35 -12.54 14.40
N TYR A 245 14.55 -12.18 13.99
CA TYR A 245 14.99 -12.21 12.60
C TYR A 245 16.27 -13.04 12.49
N ASP A 246 16.27 -14.02 11.60
CA ASP A 246 17.44 -14.82 11.24
C ASP A 246 17.61 -14.78 9.72
N GLY A 247 18.80 -14.41 9.26
CA GLY A 247 19.15 -14.32 7.86
C GLY A 247 20.44 -15.04 7.52
N SER A 248 20.47 -15.69 6.37
CA SER A 248 21.66 -16.25 5.76
C SER A 248 21.74 -15.81 4.30
N SER A 249 22.93 -15.56 3.80
CA SER A 249 23.12 -15.14 2.41
C SER A 249 24.40 -15.71 1.81
N ILE A 250 24.40 -15.78 0.49
CA ILE A 250 25.55 -16.14 -0.33
C ILE A 250 25.99 -14.88 -1.07
N GLY A 251 27.26 -14.59 -1.09
CA GLY A 251 27.86 -13.49 -1.84
C GLY A 251 28.90 -13.98 -2.84
N LEU A 252 29.54 -13.03 -3.50
CA LEU A 252 30.68 -13.27 -4.40
C LEU A 252 31.94 -12.72 -3.78
N ASN A 253 33.05 -13.47 -3.86
CA ASN A 253 34.38 -12.98 -3.52
C ASN A 253 35.01 -12.23 -4.72
N ASP A 254 36.23 -11.69 -4.53
CA ASP A 254 37.00 -10.98 -5.57
C ASP A 254 37.30 -11.84 -6.83
N TYR A 255 37.12 -13.13 -6.75
CA TYR A 255 37.30 -14.08 -7.86
C TYR A 255 35.97 -14.52 -8.47
N LEU A 256 34.85 -13.86 -8.12
CA LEU A 256 33.48 -14.19 -8.52
C LEU A 256 33.01 -15.59 -8.07
N GLU A 257 33.65 -16.14 -7.03
CA GLU A 257 33.24 -17.41 -6.45
C GLU A 257 32.16 -17.17 -5.37
N LYS A 258 31.14 -18.02 -5.35
CA LYS A 258 30.09 -17.97 -4.32
C LYS A 258 30.65 -18.33 -2.94
N ILE A 259 30.46 -17.44 -1.99
CA ILE A 259 30.86 -17.62 -0.58
C ILE A 259 29.65 -17.43 0.34
N PHE A 260 29.64 -18.14 1.48
CA PHE A 260 28.66 -17.91 2.52
C PHE A 260 29.05 -16.66 3.32
N LEU A 261 28.12 -15.71 3.41
CA LEU A 261 28.28 -14.55 4.28
C LEU A 261 27.93 -14.92 5.73
N ALA A 262 28.40 -14.11 6.68
CA ALA A 262 28.11 -14.33 8.09
C ALA A 262 26.60 -14.33 8.35
N PRO A 263 26.05 -15.30 9.09
CA PRO A 263 24.65 -15.30 9.46
C PRO A 263 24.31 -14.08 10.31
N ILE A 264 23.09 -13.59 10.16
CA ILE A 264 22.59 -12.41 10.84
C ILE A 264 21.44 -12.84 11.74
N SER A 265 21.44 -12.41 13.00
CA SER A 265 20.32 -12.65 13.91
C SER A 265 20.04 -11.45 14.78
N PHE A 266 18.74 -11.10 14.94
CA PHE A 266 18.27 -10.04 15.81
C PHE A 266 17.09 -10.51 16.65
N ASP A 267 17.09 -10.10 17.92
CA ASP A 267 15.97 -10.28 18.85
C ASP A 267 15.65 -8.92 19.46
N ILE A 268 14.49 -8.35 19.10
CA ILE A 268 14.14 -6.96 19.39
C ILE A 268 12.73 -6.91 20.00
N ASP A 269 12.62 -6.22 21.12
CA ASP A 269 11.36 -5.95 21.80
C ASP A 269 11.02 -4.45 21.73
N HIS A 270 9.77 -4.12 21.40
CA HIS A 270 9.25 -2.76 21.48
C HIS A 270 7.99 -2.71 22.34
N ALA A 271 7.84 -1.63 23.11
CA ALA A 271 6.62 -1.32 23.86
C ALA A 271 6.06 0.02 23.38
N MET A 272 4.77 0.06 23.05
CA MET A 272 4.13 1.22 22.45
C MET A 272 2.79 1.53 23.14
N ILE A 273 2.50 2.82 23.21
CA ILE A 273 1.25 3.34 23.77
C ILE A 273 0.52 4.15 22.71
N GLY A 274 -0.74 3.77 22.46
CA GLY A 274 -1.68 4.53 21.66
C GLY A 274 -2.84 5.05 22.52
N TYR A 275 -3.31 6.25 22.22
CA TYR A 275 -4.50 6.80 22.86
C TYR A 275 -5.27 7.72 21.94
N ARG A 276 -6.55 7.91 22.21
CA ARG A 276 -7.39 8.92 21.56
C ARG A 276 -8.43 9.43 22.54
N THR A 277 -8.54 10.74 22.67
CA THR A 277 -9.65 11.40 23.35
C THR A 277 -10.36 12.31 22.35
N SER A 278 -11.68 12.23 22.32
CA SER A 278 -12.48 13.04 21.42
C SER A 278 -13.75 13.55 22.10
N LEU A 279 -14.09 14.81 21.79
CA LEU A 279 -15.35 15.45 22.15
C LEU A 279 -16.20 15.62 20.88
N HIS A 280 -17.46 15.21 20.95
CA HIS A 280 -18.43 15.35 19.88
C HIS A 280 -19.60 16.20 20.36
N TYR A 281 -19.85 17.33 19.70
CA TYR A 281 -20.93 18.25 20.01
C TYR A 281 -21.99 18.20 18.91
N LEU A 282 -23.21 17.80 19.27
CA LEU A 282 -24.39 17.84 18.40
C LEU A 282 -25.08 19.19 18.57
N LYS A 283 -24.88 20.11 17.62
CA LYS A 283 -25.55 21.40 17.63
C LYS A 283 -27.05 21.26 17.38
N ASP A 284 -27.40 20.42 16.41
CA ASP A 284 -28.76 20.08 16.04
C ASP A 284 -28.75 18.70 15.34
N LYS A 285 -29.93 18.20 14.91
CA LYS A 285 -30.06 16.91 14.23
C LYS A 285 -29.31 16.79 12.89
N PHE A 286 -28.81 17.88 12.35
CA PHE A 286 -28.12 17.94 11.07
C PHE A 286 -26.64 18.27 11.19
N THR A 287 -26.21 18.88 12.30
CA THR A 287 -24.90 19.50 12.44
C THR A 287 -24.19 18.99 13.67
N SER A 288 -22.98 18.49 13.48
CA SER A 288 -22.09 18.08 14.57
C SER A 288 -20.69 18.64 14.37
N PHE A 289 -20.05 18.94 15.49
CA PHE A 289 -18.63 19.31 15.58
C PHE A 289 -17.89 18.24 16.39
N TYR A 290 -16.61 18.09 16.13
CA TYR A 290 -15.75 17.28 16.97
C TYR A 290 -14.36 17.87 17.08
N GLY A 291 -13.69 17.53 18.17
CA GLY A 291 -12.28 17.75 18.35
C GLY A 291 -11.65 16.50 18.95
N SER A 292 -10.44 16.16 18.54
CA SER A 292 -9.73 15.00 19.07
C SER A 292 -8.24 15.23 19.19
N VAL A 293 -7.65 14.56 20.19
CA VAL A 293 -6.20 14.38 20.34
C VAL A 293 -5.94 12.88 20.36
N SER A 294 -4.99 12.43 19.57
CA SER A 294 -4.62 11.02 19.52
C SER A 294 -3.12 10.83 19.37
N GLN A 295 -2.62 9.70 19.84
CA GLN A 295 -1.31 9.18 19.54
C GLN A 295 -1.46 7.79 18.95
N GLY A 296 -0.91 7.62 17.71
CA GLY A 296 -0.71 6.35 17.05
C GLY A 296 0.77 5.97 17.04
N TYR A 297 1.04 4.75 16.60
CA TYR A 297 2.41 4.25 16.45
C TYR A 297 2.51 3.29 15.27
N LYS A 298 3.74 3.18 14.74
CA LYS A 298 4.16 2.15 13.79
C LYS A 298 5.32 1.39 14.45
N SER A 299 5.26 0.06 14.44
CA SER A 299 6.31 -0.78 15.03
C SER A 299 7.66 -0.52 14.37
N GLY A 300 8.73 -0.64 15.14
CA GLY A 300 10.06 -0.83 14.62
C GLY A 300 10.21 -2.19 13.92
N GLY A 301 11.40 -2.45 13.40
CA GLY A 301 11.68 -3.67 12.66
C GLY A 301 13.16 -3.87 12.39
N VAL A 302 13.44 -4.79 11.47
CA VAL A 302 14.80 -5.12 10.98
C VAL A 302 14.81 -5.04 9.47
N ASN A 303 15.77 -4.29 8.94
CA ASN A 303 16.06 -4.25 7.50
C ASN A 303 16.72 -5.56 7.06
N GLN A 304 16.20 -6.13 5.99
CA GLN A 304 16.67 -7.42 5.46
C GLN A 304 17.84 -7.27 4.48
N GLN A 305 18.30 -6.03 4.21
CA GLN A 305 19.40 -5.76 3.28
C GLN A 305 20.74 -6.31 3.79
N PRO A 306 21.40 -7.22 3.03
CA PRO A 306 22.64 -7.85 3.48
C PRO A 306 23.85 -6.91 3.57
N PHE A 307 23.83 -5.78 2.86
CA PHE A 307 24.94 -4.83 2.83
C PHE A 307 24.91 -3.76 3.94
N LEU A 308 23.80 -3.67 4.67
CA LEU A 308 23.75 -2.76 5.81
C LEU A 308 24.62 -3.28 6.94
N SER A 309 25.32 -2.37 7.61
CA SER A 309 25.98 -2.68 8.87
C SER A 309 24.96 -3.17 9.90
N ASP A 310 25.35 -4.03 10.82
CA ASP A 310 24.45 -4.54 11.86
C ASP A 310 23.81 -3.44 12.69
N ALA A 311 24.52 -2.31 12.88
CA ALA A 311 24.01 -1.13 13.57
C ALA A 311 22.87 -0.41 12.82
N SER A 312 22.83 -0.52 11.50
CA SER A 312 21.83 0.14 10.63
C SER A 312 20.64 -0.74 10.26
N ARG A 313 20.65 -2.02 10.65
CA ARG A 313 19.56 -2.95 10.35
C ARG A 313 18.32 -2.75 11.20
N PRO A 314 18.40 -2.60 12.54
CA PRO A 314 17.26 -2.29 13.36
C PRO A 314 16.78 -0.84 13.10
N TYR A 315 15.47 -0.66 13.14
CA TYR A 315 14.86 0.67 13.16
C TYR A 315 13.77 0.73 14.23
N GLU A 316 13.68 1.92 14.85
CA GLU A 316 12.84 2.17 16.01
C GLU A 316 11.36 2.39 15.63
N PRO A 317 10.43 2.21 16.59
CA PRO A 317 9.05 2.59 16.43
C PRO A 317 8.88 4.09 16.15
N GLU A 318 7.99 4.41 15.24
CA GLU A 318 7.53 5.77 14.99
C GLU A 318 6.26 6.05 15.77
N PHE A 319 6.15 7.27 16.31
CA PHE A 319 4.95 7.77 16.97
C PHE A 319 4.41 9.00 16.26
N ILE A 320 3.08 9.06 16.10
CA ILE A 320 2.38 10.22 15.55
C ILE A 320 1.36 10.74 16.55
N ARG A 321 1.48 12.02 16.93
CA ARG A 321 0.49 12.73 17.73
C ARG A 321 -0.33 13.64 16.84
N ASN A 322 -1.63 13.44 16.80
CA ASN A 322 -2.55 14.19 15.94
C ASN A 322 -3.55 15.00 16.78
N PHE A 323 -3.73 16.26 16.36
CA PHE A 323 -4.78 17.18 16.82
C PHE A 323 -5.70 17.43 15.64
N GLU A 324 -6.99 17.21 15.83
CA GLU A 324 -7.97 17.31 14.75
C GLU A 324 -9.25 17.96 15.25
N ILE A 325 -9.79 18.87 14.44
CA ILE A 325 -11.13 19.42 14.61
C ILE A 325 -11.93 19.19 13.34
N GLY A 326 -13.23 19.04 13.45
CA GLY A 326 -14.07 18.83 12.29
C GLY A 326 -15.52 19.23 12.49
N LEU A 327 -16.16 19.42 11.34
CA LEU A 327 -17.56 19.75 11.18
C LEU A 327 -18.21 18.76 10.23
N LYS A 328 -19.37 18.21 10.60
CA LYS A 328 -20.22 17.41 9.72
C LYS A 328 -21.62 18.01 9.69
N ARG A 329 -22.14 18.25 8.49
CA ARG A 329 -23.51 18.72 8.31
C ARG A 329 -24.19 17.94 7.20
N ALA A 330 -25.35 17.37 7.48
CA ALA A 330 -26.20 16.66 6.54
C ALA A 330 -27.60 17.27 6.53
N ALA A 331 -27.83 18.19 5.61
CA ALA A 331 -29.12 18.83 5.37
C ALA A 331 -29.79 18.26 4.12
N HIS A 332 -31.06 18.57 3.86
CA HIS A 332 -31.82 18.02 2.75
C HIS A 332 -31.16 18.20 1.37
N LYS A 333 -30.54 19.38 1.14
CA LYS A 333 -29.94 19.73 -0.15
C LYS A 333 -28.43 19.45 -0.24
N TYR A 334 -27.75 19.33 0.90
CA TYR A 334 -26.31 19.14 0.89
C TYR A 334 -25.81 18.37 2.11
N ARG A 335 -24.75 17.63 1.87
CA ARG A 335 -23.90 17.03 2.90
C ARG A 335 -22.53 17.65 2.78
N THR A 336 -21.99 18.17 3.88
CA THR A 336 -20.62 18.67 3.91
C THR A 336 -19.88 18.13 5.13
N GLN A 337 -18.62 17.83 4.92
CA GLN A 337 -17.68 17.43 5.96
C GLN A 337 -16.43 18.27 5.79
N PHE A 338 -15.94 18.81 6.87
CA PHE A 338 -14.67 19.54 6.92
C PHE A 338 -13.88 19.03 8.11
N SER A 339 -12.56 18.83 7.93
CA SER A 339 -11.62 18.57 9.00
C SER A 339 -10.34 19.37 8.80
N ALA A 340 -9.74 19.81 9.89
CA ALA A 340 -8.41 20.40 9.91
C ALA A 340 -7.58 19.68 10.96
N PHE A 341 -6.31 19.43 10.66
CA PHE A 341 -5.44 18.62 11.49
C PHE A 341 -4.01 19.14 11.53
N TYR A 342 -3.35 18.82 12.63
CA TYR A 342 -1.92 19.00 12.83
C TYR A 342 -1.35 17.76 13.50
N SER A 343 -0.32 17.17 12.92
CA SER A 343 0.34 15.97 13.44
C SER A 343 1.83 16.20 13.61
N GLN A 344 2.37 15.69 14.70
CA GLN A 344 3.80 15.61 14.98
C GLN A 344 4.23 14.15 14.90
N ARG A 345 5.28 13.88 14.14
CA ARG A 345 5.90 12.56 14.03
C ARG A 345 7.22 12.57 14.81
N ASN A 346 7.48 11.53 15.58
CA ASN A 346 8.72 11.31 16.32
C ASN A 346 9.32 9.99 15.88
N ASN A 347 10.62 9.90 15.72
CA ASN A 347 11.34 8.78 15.13
C ASN A 347 10.72 8.39 13.78
N GLN A 348 10.46 9.39 12.94
CA GLN A 348 9.80 9.19 11.65
C GLN A 348 10.54 8.14 10.83
N GLN A 349 9.86 7.06 10.47
CA GLN A 349 10.41 6.07 9.56
C GLN A 349 10.41 6.63 8.14
N VAL A 350 11.59 6.67 7.53
CA VAL A 350 11.84 7.14 6.16
C VAL A 350 12.35 6.00 5.30
N SER A 351 11.91 5.97 4.04
CA SER A 351 12.41 5.00 3.07
C SER A 351 13.61 5.59 2.34
N VAL A 352 14.75 4.97 2.52
CA VAL A 352 15.99 5.35 1.84
C VAL A 352 16.21 4.43 0.65
N SER A 353 16.55 5.02 -0.50
CA SER A 353 17.07 4.31 -1.65
C SER A 353 18.34 5.03 -2.13
N SER A 354 19.44 4.33 -2.23
CA SER A 354 20.69 4.91 -2.71
C SER A 354 21.52 3.90 -3.49
N GLN A 355 22.14 4.38 -4.57
CA GLN A 355 23.09 3.62 -5.38
C GLN A 355 24.47 3.70 -4.71
N GLN A 356 25.04 2.56 -4.34
CA GLN A 356 26.29 2.50 -3.56
C GLN A 356 27.53 2.70 -4.44
N ASP A 357 27.48 2.22 -5.68
CA ASP A 357 28.52 2.38 -6.69
C ASP A 357 27.89 3.00 -7.93
N LYS A 358 28.38 4.16 -8.34
CA LYS A 358 27.85 4.92 -9.49
C LYS A 358 28.07 4.20 -10.82
N GLU A 359 29.08 3.36 -10.92
CA GLU A 359 29.38 2.56 -12.12
C GLU A 359 28.58 1.24 -12.15
N ASN A 360 27.84 0.94 -11.10
CA ASN A 360 27.03 -0.26 -10.99
C ASN A 360 25.53 0.09 -10.74
N PRO A 361 24.67 0.06 -11.77
CA PRO A 361 23.26 0.39 -11.65
C PRO A 361 22.50 -0.53 -10.68
N ASN A 362 23.02 -1.69 -10.36
CA ASN A 362 22.40 -2.69 -9.49
C ASN A 362 22.82 -2.58 -8.02
N SER A 363 23.72 -1.63 -7.70
CA SER A 363 24.23 -1.45 -6.33
C SER A 363 23.29 -0.66 -5.41
N PHE A 364 21.97 -0.84 -5.53
CA PHE A 364 21.00 -0.14 -4.72
C PHE A 364 20.83 -0.74 -3.33
N LEU A 365 20.89 0.12 -2.31
CA LEU A 365 20.36 -0.16 -0.98
C LEU A 365 18.96 0.44 -0.81
N PHE A 366 18.03 -0.41 -0.41
CA PHE A 366 16.68 -0.02 0.02
C PHE A 366 16.52 -0.40 1.49
N TYR A 367 16.36 0.58 2.36
CA TYR A 367 16.18 0.31 3.78
C TYR A 367 15.30 1.37 4.45
N THR A 368 14.78 1.03 5.61
CA THR A 368 14.05 1.95 6.50
C THR A 368 15.03 2.51 7.50
N GLY A 369 15.16 3.84 7.55
CA GLY A 369 15.86 4.57 8.60
C GLY A 369 14.87 5.35 9.46
N ASN A 370 15.37 5.95 10.56
CA ASN A 370 14.57 6.88 11.36
C ASN A 370 15.11 8.30 11.18
N ALA A 371 14.26 9.21 10.67
CA ALA A 371 14.47 10.65 10.83
C ALA A 371 14.08 11.07 12.26
N GLY A 372 14.63 12.17 12.76
CA GLY A 372 14.38 12.65 14.11
C GLY A 372 12.89 12.94 14.34
N SER A 373 12.33 13.82 13.56
CA SER A 373 10.92 14.20 13.61
C SER A 373 10.37 14.65 12.26
N GLY A 374 9.09 14.95 12.23
CA GLY A 374 8.42 15.54 11.08
C GLY A 374 7.05 16.08 11.49
N THR A 375 6.48 16.90 10.62
CA THR A 375 5.14 17.45 10.83
C THR A 375 4.25 17.23 9.61
N ILE A 376 2.97 17.09 9.86
CA ILE A 376 1.92 17.01 8.85
C ILE A 376 0.80 17.93 9.28
N GLN A 377 0.35 18.84 8.42
CA GLN A 377 -0.79 19.71 8.70
C GLN A 377 -1.61 19.94 7.44
N GLY A 378 -2.91 20.14 7.62
CA GLY A 378 -3.75 20.34 6.47
C GLY A 378 -5.22 20.46 6.81
N PHE A 379 -6.02 20.48 5.77
CA PHE A 379 -7.47 20.36 5.86
C PHE A 379 -8.01 19.49 4.73
N GLU A 380 -9.16 18.90 4.99
CA GLU A 380 -9.96 18.15 4.03
C GLU A 380 -11.38 18.68 4.03
N TRP A 381 -11.93 18.82 2.85
CA TRP A 381 -13.32 19.21 2.63
C TRP A 381 -13.97 18.29 1.62
N GLU A 382 -15.14 17.79 1.98
CA GLU A 382 -15.99 16.98 1.11
C GLU A 382 -17.39 17.55 1.11
N ASN A 383 -18.01 17.61 -0.05
CA ASN A 383 -19.35 18.11 -0.21
C ASN A 383 -20.13 17.33 -1.26
N THR A 384 -21.37 16.95 -0.94
CA THR A 384 -22.35 16.46 -1.90
C THR A 384 -23.51 17.46 -1.93
N LEU A 385 -23.83 17.96 -3.09
CA LEU A 385 -24.93 18.90 -3.34
C LEU A 385 -26.00 18.22 -4.21
N ASN A 386 -27.22 18.12 -3.72
CA ASN A 386 -28.38 17.74 -4.52
C ASN A 386 -28.83 18.96 -5.34
N VAL A 387 -28.33 19.08 -6.58
CA VAL A 387 -28.64 20.19 -7.48
C VAL A 387 -30.10 20.16 -7.91
N SER A 388 -30.61 18.97 -8.20
CA SER A 388 -32.00 18.67 -8.47
C SER A 388 -32.39 17.29 -7.96
N SER A 389 -33.64 16.86 -8.20
CA SER A 389 -34.07 15.47 -7.89
C SER A 389 -33.26 14.40 -8.65
N ASN A 390 -32.66 14.78 -9.76
CA ASN A 390 -32.00 13.87 -10.70
C ASN A 390 -30.50 14.11 -10.84
N LEU A 391 -29.98 15.21 -10.27
CA LEU A 391 -28.58 15.62 -10.43
C LEU A 391 -27.94 15.91 -9.09
N ASN A 392 -26.86 15.20 -8.80
CA ASN A 392 -25.98 15.43 -7.66
C ASN A 392 -24.60 15.91 -8.14
N MET A 393 -24.00 16.78 -7.38
CA MET A 393 -22.62 17.22 -7.53
C MET A 393 -21.83 16.80 -6.28
N ASP A 394 -20.71 16.12 -6.47
CA ASP A 394 -19.75 15.82 -5.43
C ASP A 394 -18.48 16.65 -5.65
N ALA A 395 -17.91 17.20 -4.59
CA ALA A 395 -16.65 17.91 -4.63
C ALA A 395 -15.79 17.54 -3.42
N SER A 396 -14.51 17.34 -3.64
CA SER A 396 -13.52 17.13 -2.56
C SER A 396 -12.29 18.00 -2.79
N LEU A 397 -11.71 18.47 -1.69
CA LEU A 397 -10.45 19.22 -1.69
C LEU A 397 -9.66 18.83 -0.45
N GLY A 398 -8.42 18.38 -0.65
CA GLY A 398 -7.41 18.19 0.38
C GLY A 398 -6.25 19.15 0.16
N TYR A 399 -5.84 19.80 1.23
CA TYR A 399 -4.60 20.58 1.28
C TYR A 399 -3.71 20.02 2.38
N LEU A 400 -2.45 19.71 2.04
CA LEU A 400 -1.50 19.05 2.89
C LEU A 400 -0.15 19.76 2.83
N THR A 401 0.44 20.07 3.96
CA THR A 401 1.86 20.40 4.07
C THR A 401 2.52 19.42 5.01
N THR A 402 3.65 18.90 4.60
CA THR A 402 4.47 17.95 5.35
C THR A 402 5.87 18.52 5.51
N TRP A 403 6.56 18.10 6.55
CA TRP A 403 7.96 18.40 6.76
C TRP A 403 8.65 17.18 7.34
N VAL A 404 9.81 16.84 6.80
CA VAL A 404 10.71 15.81 7.31
C VAL A 404 11.98 16.51 7.78
N ASP A 405 12.35 16.33 9.04
CA ASP A 405 13.59 16.88 9.55
C ASP A 405 14.80 16.22 8.85
N LYS A 406 15.94 16.89 8.93
CA LYS A 406 17.20 16.35 8.40
C LYS A 406 17.52 15.00 9.00
N PHE A 407 17.92 14.07 8.15
CA PHE A 407 18.42 12.75 8.55
C PHE A 407 19.63 12.38 7.72
N THR A 408 20.50 11.55 8.29
CA THR A 408 21.67 11.01 7.62
C THR A 408 21.38 9.64 7.07
N TYR A 409 21.83 9.34 5.86
CA TYR A 409 21.74 8.04 5.22
C TYR A 409 23.04 7.70 4.46
N PHE A 410 23.26 6.44 4.15
CA PHE A 410 24.40 6.02 3.32
C PHE A 410 24.10 6.24 1.85
N ALA A 411 24.82 7.16 1.20
CA ALA A 411 24.72 7.46 -0.23
C ALA A 411 25.60 6.54 -1.08
N ALA A 412 26.71 6.06 -0.52
CA ALA A 412 27.63 5.08 -1.08
C ALA A 412 28.36 4.39 0.09
N GLU A 413 29.16 3.36 -0.18
CA GLU A 413 29.92 2.68 0.87
C GLU A 413 30.79 3.69 1.63
N GLY A 414 30.56 3.83 2.93
CA GLY A 414 31.27 4.77 3.81
C GLY A 414 30.99 6.27 3.56
N VAL A 415 30.08 6.62 2.66
CA VAL A 415 29.70 8.02 2.36
C VAL A 415 28.31 8.32 2.92
N GLU A 416 28.27 9.18 3.94
CA GLU A 416 27.01 9.69 4.47
C GLU A 416 26.49 10.86 3.63
N ALA A 417 25.19 10.88 3.40
CA ALA A 417 24.45 11.99 2.80
C ALA A 417 23.35 12.47 3.74
N ILE A 418 22.86 13.67 3.49
CA ILE A 418 21.79 14.29 4.26
C ILE A 418 20.53 14.29 3.40
N GLY A 419 19.46 13.70 3.91
CA GLY A 419 18.10 13.80 3.38
C GLY A 419 17.20 14.63 4.30
N GLY A 420 15.97 14.86 3.88
CA GLY A 420 14.99 15.66 4.62
C GLY A 420 15.17 17.17 4.42
N ASP A 421 14.80 17.95 5.44
CA ASP A 421 14.71 19.43 5.40
C ASP A 421 13.73 19.93 4.31
N ARG A 422 12.69 19.16 4.02
CA ARG A 422 11.67 19.42 2.98
C ARG A 422 10.38 18.62 3.19
N GLU A 423 9.46 18.75 2.27
CA GLU A 423 8.24 17.95 2.24
C GLU A 423 8.54 16.45 2.09
N ALA A 424 7.72 15.62 2.73
CA ALA A 424 7.79 14.17 2.64
C ALA A 424 7.51 13.67 1.20
N ALA A 425 8.13 12.56 0.84
CA ALA A 425 7.86 11.89 -0.42
C ALA A 425 6.39 11.45 -0.54
N MET A 426 5.88 11.35 -1.78
CA MET A 426 4.54 10.90 -2.13
C MET A 426 3.40 11.70 -1.47
N SER A 427 3.66 12.98 -1.12
CA SER A 427 2.76 13.85 -0.36
C SER A 427 2.41 15.13 -1.15
N PRO A 428 1.52 15.04 -2.16
CA PRO A 428 1.12 16.22 -2.94
C PRO A 428 0.43 17.27 -2.06
N LYS A 429 0.72 18.56 -2.30
CA LYS A 429 0.14 19.67 -1.54
C LYS A 429 -1.36 19.80 -1.73
N MET A 430 -1.83 19.61 -2.95
CA MET A 430 -3.25 19.69 -3.27
C MET A 430 -3.73 18.42 -3.98
N THR A 431 -4.88 17.95 -3.55
CA THR A 431 -5.64 16.89 -4.22
C THR A 431 -7.12 17.27 -4.20
N GLY A 432 -7.84 16.89 -5.22
CA GLY A 432 -9.28 17.13 -5.21
C GLY A 432 -10.00 16.47 -6.35
N SER A 433 -11.32 16.57 -6.28
CA SER A 433 -12.18 16.08 -7.35
C SER A 433 -13.49 16.88 -7.43
N VAL A 434 -14.05 16.90 -8.63
CA VAL A 434 -15.42 17.37 -8.89
C VAL A 434 -16.13 16.33 -9.73
N GLY A 435 -17.27 15.86 -9.25
CA GLY A 435 -18.09 14.85 -9.91
C GLY A 435 -19.54 15.33 -10.10
N PHE A 436 -20.15 14.89 -11.17
CA PHE A 436 -21.58 15.07 -11.45
C PHE A 436 -22.19 13.69 -11.67
N ASN A 437 -23.31 13.42 -11.00
CA ASN A 437 -24.06 12.18 -11.10
C ASN A 437 -25.51 12.52 -11.44
N TYR A 438 -25.95 12.08 -12.59
CA TYR A 438 -27.31 12.22 -13.07
C TYR A 438 -28.00 10.86 -13.12
N GLU A 439 -29.24 10.80 -12.64
CA GLU A 439 -30.10 9.62 -12.78
C GLU A 439 -31.55 10.07 -12.94
N ASN A 440 -32.27 9.50 -13.89
CA ASN A 440 -33.67 9.77 -14.12
C ASN A 440 -34.59 8.57 -13.79
N GLU A 441 -35.88 8.83 -13.72
CA GLU A 441 -36.89 7.81 -13.40
C GLU A 441 -36.96 6.65 -14.42
N SER A 442 -36.48 6.85 -15.66
CA SER A 442 -36.40 5.80 -16.66
C SER A 442 -35.20 4.86 -16.48
N GLY A 443 -34.38 5.09 -15.45
CA GLY A 443 -33.18 4.31 -15.14
C GLY A 443 -31.97 4.66 -16.01
N ILE A 444 -31.97 5.78 -16.73
CA ILE A 444 -30.77 6.30 -17.41
C ILE A 444 -29.96 7.07 -16.38
N PHE A 445 -28.67 6.74 -16.29
CA PHE A 445 -27.72 7.44 -15.44
C PHE A 445 -26.45 7.82 -16.20
N ALA A 446 -25.84 8.92 -15.80
CA ALA A 446 -24.55 9.38 -16.32
C ALA A 446 -23.71 9.95 -15.19
N SER A 447 -22.41 9.77 -15.25
CA SER A 447 -21.48 10.45 -14.35
C SER A 447 -20.26 10.99 -15.07
N ALA A 448 -19.72 12.09 -14.56
CA ALA A 448 -18.44 12.64 -14.95
C ALA A 448 -17.67 12.97 -13.68
N LEU A 449 -16.44 12.51 -13.58
CA LEU A 449 -15.54 12.75 -12.44
C LEU A 449 -14.21 13.26 -12.97
N MET A 450 -13.87 14.48 -12.57
CA MET A 450 -12.55 15.09 -12.76
C MET A 450 -11.81 15.03 -11.44
N SER A 451 -10.63 14.41 -11.40
CA SER A 451 -9.72 14.41 -10.25
C SER A 451 -8.43 15.11 -10.61
N PHE A 452 -7.82 15.78 -9.65
CA PHE A 452 -6.52 16.43 -9.83
C PHE A 452 -5.59 16.10 -8.65
N LYS A 453 -4.30 16.10 -8.94
CA LYS A 453 -3.22 15.90 -8.00
C LYS A 453 -2.06 16.83 -8.36
N ASP A 454 -1.52 17.50 -7.34
CA ASP A 454 -0.35 18.37 -7.43
C ASP A 454 0.95 17.55 -7.55
N GLU A 455 2.05 18.20 -7.83
CA GLU A 455 3.38 17.62 -7.80
C GLU A 455 3.75 17.06 -6.42
N TYR A 456 4.65 16.08 -6.39
CA TYR A 456 5.18 15.49 -5.15
C TYR A 456 6.56 14.89 -5.37
N TYR A 457 7.38 14.87 -4.34
CA TYR A 457 8.67 14.17 -4.36
C TYR A 457 8.49 12.66 -4.46
N PHE A 458 9.31 11.99 -5.28
CA PHE A 458 9.23 10.54 -5.43
C PHE A 458 9.87 9.76 -4.29
N SER A 459 10.87 10.34 -3.62
CA SER A 459 11.66 9.69 -2.57
C SER A 459 12.04 10.69 -1.48
N ASP A 460 12.31 10.20 -0.26
CA ASP A 460 12.88 11.01 0.81
C ASP A 460 14.40 11.24 0.65
N SER A 461 15.06 10.51 -0.27
CA SER A 461 16.51 10.55 -0.50
C SER A 461 16.97 11.35 -1.73
N HIS A 462 16.07 11.82 -2.60
CA HIS A 462 16.41 12.68 -3.75
C HIS A 462 15.30 13.70 -4.04
N ASP A 463 15.64 14.79 -4.74
CA ASP A 463 14.76 15.96 -4.92
C ASP A 463 13.93 15.94 -6.23
N GLN A 464 13.83 14.78 -6.88
CA GLN A 464 13.02 14.66 -8.10
C GLN A 464 11.54 14.59 -7.78
N GLN A 465 10.74 15.31 -8.56
CA GLN A 465 9.28 15.43 -8.38
C GLN A 465 8.50 14.88 -9.58
N SER A 466 7.26 14.51 -9.30
CA SER A 466 6.24 14.27 -10.34
C SER A 466 5.76 15.59 -10.93
N GLU A 467 5.09 15.52 -12.07
CA GLU A 467 4.30 16.63 -12.62
C GLU A 467 2.88 16.60 -12.04
N PRO A 468 2.20 17.75 -11.88
CA PRO A 468 0.78 17.77 -11.53
C PRO A 468 -0.04 17.20 -12.69
N TYR A 469 -1.15 16.53 -12.38
CA TYR A 469 -2.00 15.95 -13.41
C TYR A 469 -3.49 15.95 -13.04
N SER A 470 -4.33 15.77 -14.06
CA SER A 470 -5.78 15.68 -13.91
C SER A 470 -6.35 14.54 -14.75
N LEU A 471 -7.25 13.75 -14.19
CA LEU A 471 -7.86 12.61 -14.86
C LEU A 471 -9.38 12.78 -14.94
N LEU A 472 -9.93 12.61 -16.14
CA LEU A 472 -11.36 12.62 -16.39
C LEU A 472 -11.88 11.19 -16.59
N SER A 473 -12.91 10.82 -15.80
CA SER A 473 -13.66 9.58 -15.98
C SER A 473 -15.11 9.88 -16.32
N LEU A 474 -15.66 9.15 -17.29
CA LEU A 474 -17.03 9.30 -17.77
C LEU A 474 -17.75 7.97 -17.70
N THR A 475 -19.04 8.01 -17.35
CA THR A 475 -19.91 6.83 -17.31
C THR A 475 -21.27 7.18 -17.86
N LEU A 476 -21.85 6.29 -18.65
CA LEU A 476 -23.24 6.34 -19.13
C LEU A 476 -23.84 4.96 -19.01
N GLY A 477 -25.00 4.85 -18.41
CA GLY A 477 -25.65 3.55 -18.26
C GLY A 477 -27.16 3.62 -18.21
N LYS A 478 -27.75 2.44 -18.26
CA LYS A 478 -29.19 2.25 -18.13
C LYS A 478 -29.50 1.00 -17.31
N SER A 479 -30.34 1.18 -16.31
CA SER A 479 -30.94 0.10 -15.54
C SER A 479 -32.30 -0.26 -16.13
N PHE A 480 -32.52 -1.54 -16.39
CA PHE A 480 -33.77 -2.09 -16.90
C PHE A 480 -34.09 -3.39 -16.19
N ARG A 481 -35.14 -3.42 -15.36
CA ARG A 481 -35.55 -4.58 -14.54
C ARG A 481 -34.36 -5.12 -13.71
N LYS A 482 -33.87 -6.31 -14.05
CA LYS A 482 -32.77 -7.01 -13.37
C LYS A 482 -31.40 -6.79 -14.00
N THR A 483 -31.30 -6.01 -15.06
CA THR A 483 -30.08 -5.79 -15.82
C THR A 483 -29.68 -4.32 -15.80
N THR A 484 -28.41 -4.02 -15.56
CA THR A 484 -27.82 -2.71 -15.75
C THR A 484 -26.69 -2.82 -16.76
N ALA A 485 -26.75 -2.00 -17.81
CA ALA A 485 -25.68 -1.88 -18.80
C ALA A 485 -25.01 -0.52 -18.65
N THR A 486 -23.69 -0.51 -18.60
CA THR A 486 -22.87 0.67 -18.38
C THR A 486 -21.73 0.71 -19.39
N ILE A 487 -21.54 1.86 -20.04
CA ILE A 487 -20.34 2.18 -20.83
C ILE A 487 -19.53 3.15 -19.97
N TRP A 488 -18.23 2.93 -19.87
CA TRP A 488 -17.36 3.80 -19.10
C TRP A 488 -16.05 4.10 -19.84
N ILE A 489 -15.48 5.27 -19.52
CA ILE A 489 -14.17 5.72 -20.00
C ILE A 489 -13.38 6.19 -18.78
N ARG A 490 -12.19 5.64 -18.56
CA ARG A 490 -11.22 6.10 -17.57
C ARG A 490 -10.11 6.84 -18.28
N ASN A 491 -9.54 7.85 -17.64
CA ASN A 491 -8.53 8.72 -18.24
C ASN A 491 -8.94 9.17 -19.67
N ALA A 492 -10.13 9.78 -19.79
CA ALA A 492 -10.74 10.11 -21.07
C ALA A 492 -9.88 11.06 -21.94
N MET A 493 -9.03 11.87 -21.32
CA MET A 493 -8.11 12.78 -22.00
C MET A 493 -6.81 12.11 -22.44
N ASP A 494 -6.59 10.84 -22.07
CA ASP A 494 -5.38 10.05 -22.36
C ASP A 494 -4.10 10.70 -21.80
N GLU A 495 -4.22 11.27 -20.60
CA GLU A 495 -3.12 11.94 -19.91
C GLU A 495 -1.99 10.96 -19.60
N ARG A 496 -0.74 11.36 -19.86
CA ARG A 496 0.47 10.64 -19.47
C ARG A 496 0.97 11.18 -18.15
N TYR A 497 0.72 10.47 -17.08
CA TYR A 497 1.06 10.89 -15.73
C TYR A 497 2.01 9.90 -15.05
N THR A 498 2.93 10.44 -14.28
CA THR A 498 3.93 9.65 -13.57
C THR A 498 3.40 9.20 -12.22
N THR A 499 3.51 7.91 -11.92
CA THR A 499 3.11 7.32 -10.63
C THR A 499 4.28 7.05 -9.72
N ARG A 500 5.47 6.77 -10.28
CA ARG A 500 6.72 6.52 -9.56
C ARG A 500 7.90 7.06 -10.33
N GLY A 501 8.95 7.43 -9.61
CA GLY A 501 10.23 7.85 -10.17
C GLY A 501 11.40 7.32 -9.36
N PHE A 502 12.46 6.92 -10.05
CA PHE A 502 13.77 6.62 -9.48
C PHE A 502 14.81 7.57 -10.07
N TYR A 503 15.81 7.93 -9.28
CA TYR A 503 16.89 8.82 -9.71
C TYR A 503 18.24 8.16 -9.47
N PHE A 504 18.88 7.72 -10.55
CA PHE A 504 20.17 7.03 -10.51
C PHE A 504 20.79 6.89 -11.90
N GLY A 505 22.06 6.50 -11.96
CA GLY A 505 22.77 6.17 -13.18
C GLY A 505 22.49 4.75 -13.65
N LEU A 506 21.84 4.59 -14.81
CA LEU A 506 21.56 3.29 -15.44
C LEU A 506 22.36 3.09 -16.72
N ILE A 507 22.55 4.15 -17.52
CA ILE A 507 23.04 4.06 -18.89
C ILE A 507 24.57 4.09 -18.94
N PRO A 508 25.25 3.02 -19.40
CA PRO A 508 26.69 3.01 -19.57
C PRO A 508 27.15 3.90 -20.74
N PRO A 509 28.43 4.33 -20.82
CA PRO A 509 29.54 3.97 -19.92
C PRO A 509 29.64 4.86 -18.69
N ASP A 510 29.04 6.05 -18.73
CA ASP A 510 29.26 7.10 -17.75
C ASP A 510 28.24 7.07 -16.61
N TYR A 511 27.19 6.26 -16.73
CA TYR A 511 26.08 6.08 -15.76
C TYR A 511 25.59 7.42 -15.18
N PRO A 512 25.18 8.39 -16.03
CA PRO A 512 24.74 9.69 -15.54
C PRO A 512 23.44 9.56 -14.74
N ASP A 513 23.38 10.23 -13.60
CA ASP A 513 22.16 10.29 -12.80
C ASP A 513 21.02 10.92 -13.62
N GLN A 514 19.92 10.21 -13.76
CA GLN A 514 18.70 10.74 -14.39
C GLN A 514 17.43 10.20 -13.74
N LEU A 515 16.33 10.90 -13.96
CA LEU A 515 15.02 10.50 -13.47
C LEU A 515 14.39 9.45 -14.40
N TRP A 516 14.10 8.29 -13.85
CA TRP A 516 13.36 7.20 -14.50
C TRP A 516 11.91 7.25 -14.05
N LYS A 517 10.97 7.20 -15.01
CA LYS A 517 9.54 7.38 -14.76
C LYS A 517 8.75 6.12 -15.06
N SER A 518 7.84 5.75 -14.15
CA SER A 518 6.80 4.76 -14.43
C SER A 518 5.46 5.47 -14.56
N TYR A 519 4.81 5.28 -15.70
CA TYR A 519 3.55 5.94 -16.05
C TYR A 519 2.34 5.13 -15.58
N GLY A 520 1.27 5.86 -15.22
CA GLY A 520 -0.03 5.30 -14.91
C GLY A 520 -0.79 4.80 -16.14
N ASP A 521 -1.96 4.22 -15.91
CA ASP A 521 -2.77 3.59 -16.95
C ASP A 521 -3.19 4.59 -18.04
N PRO A 522 -3.11 4.22 -19.33
CA PRO A 522 -3.63 5.00 -20.44
C PRO A 522 -5.16 5.09 -20.39
N ARG A 523 -5.76 5.78 -21.36
CA ARG A 523 -7.21 5.77 -21.55
C ARG A 523 -7.74 4.35 -21.71
N GLN A 524 -8.75 4.02 -20.94
CA GLN A 524 -9.45 2.75 -20.99
C GLN A 524 -10.93 2.98 -21.30
N ILE A 525 -11.50 2.15 -22.15
CA ILE A 525 -12.93 2.17 -22.50
C ILE A 525 -13.48 0.78 -22.25
N GLY A 526 -14.65 0.69 -21.63
CA GLY A 526 -15.24 -0.60 -21.33
C GLY A 526 -16.75 -0.58 -21.21
N VAL A 527 -17.30 -1.79 -21.17
CA VAL A 527 -18.71 -2.06 -20.94
C VAL A 527 -18.84 -2.98 -19.73
N THR A 528 -19.79 -2.66 -18.87
CA THR A 528 -20.17 -3.52 -17.73
C THR A 528 -21.63 -3.89 -17.84
N ILE A 529 -21.94 -5.17 -17.62
CA ILE A 529 -23.31 -5.67 -17.54
C ILE A 529 -23.51 -6.31 -16.18
N ASP A 530 -24.40 -5.74 -15.38
CA ASP A 530 -24.80 -6.28 -14.09
C ASP A 530 -26.16 -6.97 -14.22
N TYR A 531 -26.28 -8.16 -13.64
CA TYR A 531 -27.53 -8.91 -13.61
C TYR A 531 -27.86 -9.37 -12.19
N THR A 532 -29.08 -9.06 -11.76
CA THR A 532 -29.60 -9.50 -10.45
C THR A 532 -30.53 -10.69 -10.64
N PHE A 533 -30.20 -11.82 -10.03
CA PHE A 533 -30.94 -13.09 -10.12
C PHE A 533 -32.24 -13.08 -9.34
#